data_6d3abcfb6509bcb0d3aabe6a57cac174
#
_entry.id   6d3abcfb6509bcb0d3aabe6a57cac174
#
_cell.length_a   1.000
_cell.length_b   1.000
_cell.length_c   1.000
_cell.angle_alpha   90.00
_cell.angle_beta   90.00
_cell.angle_gamma   90.00
#
_symmetry.space_group_name_H-M   'P 1'
#
loop_
_entity.id
_entity.type
_entity.pdbx_description
1 polymer ?
#
loop_
_entity_poly.entity_id
_entity_poly.type
_entity_poly.pdbx_seq_one_letter_code
_entity_poly.pdbx_strand_id
1 'polypeptide(L)'
;MIVLFTDFGNHDPYVGQVKARLAEQAPGQQVVDLLHQAPDYNAHAGAHLVAAFAPTFPPGTVFMCVVDPGVGTERSGTVVMAGGRWFVGPDNGLLSIVSARNPDSRVWHIKWQPEGVSSTFHGRDIFAVIAALISKGEFPADKLEEKASLNVEFDISDLDRVIYIDHFGNPWTGIRGAGLPKSTRVIARGGEFRHAESFGFVGKGEGFWFINSVGLLELAINRGSAAEKIGLKLGDVVQVFKPN
;
A
#
# COMPACT_ATOMS: atom_id res chain seq x y z
N MET A 1 -14.65 -6.55 8.40
CA MET A 1 -13.40 -7.17 7.91
C MET A 1 -12.25 -6.21 8.08
N ILE A 2 -11.10 -6.70 8.57
CA ILE A 2 -9.86 -5.92 8.73
C ILE A 2 -8.83 -6.48 7.76
N VAL A 3 -8.14 -5.61 7.03
CA VAL A 3 -7.09 -5.97 6.05
C VAL A 3 -5.76 -5.42 6.55
N LEU A 4 -4.73 -6.27 6.61
CA LEU A 4 -3.39 -5.89 7.06
C LEU A 4 -2.46 -5.63 5.88
N PHE A 5 -1.83 -4.45 5.88
CA PHE A 5 -0.80 -4.04 4.94
C PHE A 5 0.39 -3.50 5.73
N THR A 6 1.51 -4.21 5.73
CA THR A 6 2.68 -3.86 6.56
C THR A 6 4.01 -4.18 5.88
N ASP A 7 5.11 -3.64 6.41
CA ASP A 7 6.49 -4.03 6.14
C ASP A 7 7.10 -4.93 7.23
N PHE A 8 6.25 -5.61 8.02
CA PHE A 8 6.70 -6.42 9.18
C PHE A 8 7.41 -7.72 8.82
N GLY A 9 7.40 -8.11 7.53
CA GLY A 9 7.89 -9.42 7.09
C GLY A 9 6.93 -10.57 7.42
N ASN A 10 7.21 -11.74 6.83
CA ASN A 10 6.35 -12.94 6.97
C ASN A 10 6.84 -13.90 8.06
N HIS A 11 8.05 -13.72 8.57
CA HIS A 11 8.71 -14.68 9.46
C HIS A 11 8.89 -14.17 10.90
N ASP A 12 8.66 -12.88 11.11
CA ASP A 12 8.83 -12.23 12.41
C ASP A 12 7.54 -12.28 13.26
N PRO A 13 7.64 -12.12 14.59
CA PRO A 13 6.50 -12.28 15.50
C PRO A 13 5.49 -11.11 15.44
N TYR A 14 5.76 -10.05 14.68
CA TYR A 14 4.99 -8.81 14.71
C TYR A 14 3.56 -9.00 14.23
N VAL A 15 3.37 -9.67 13.09
CA VAL A 15 2.04 -9.95 12.52
C VAL A 15 1.19 -10.78 13.49
N GLY A 16 1.78 -11.80 14.10
CA GLY A 16 1.09 -12.65 15.08
C GLY A 16 0.60 -11.86 16.30
N GLN A 17 1.42 -10.93 16.82
CA GLN A 17 1.04 -10.08 17.96
C GLN A 17 -0.09 -9.09 17.59
N VAL A 18 -0.03 -8.50 16.38
CA VAL A 18 -1.12 -7.64 15.87
C VAL A 18 -2.42 -8.42 15.75
N LYS A 19 -2.38 -9.63 15.17
CA LYS A 19 -3.58 -10.49 15.02
C LYS A 19 -4.14 -10.94 16.37
N ALA A 20 -3.29 -11.23 17.35
CA ALA A 20 -3.73 -11.53 18.72
C ALA A 20 -4.47 -10.33 19.35
N ARG A 21 -3.92 -9.11 19.18
CA ARG A 21 -4.58 -7.88 19.66
C ARG A 21 -5.93 -7.65 18.95
N LEU A 22 -5.99 -7.86 17.64
CA LEU A 22 -7.24 -7.73 16.88
C LEU A 22 -8.28 -8.77 17.33
N ALA A 23 -7.89 -10.02 17.58
CA ALA A 23 -8.78 -11.06 18.05
C ALA A 23 -9.35 -10.76 19.45
N GLU A 24 -8.54 -10.14 20.32
CA GLU A 24 -8.96 -9.68 21.64
C GLU A 24 -9.96 -8.52 21.54
N GLN A 25 -9.68 -7.51 20.70
CA GLN A 25 -10.44 -6.25 20.62
C GLN A 25 -11.69 -6.35 19.73
N ALA A 26 -11.66 -7.24 18.74
CA ALA A 26 -12.77 -7.45 17.81
C ALA A 26 -12.97 -8.95 17.53
N PRO A 27 -13.41 -9.73 18.55
CA PRO A 27 -13.63 -11.16 18.39
C PRO A 27 -14.66 -11.42 17.29
N GLY A 28 -14.33 -12.38 16.40
CA GLY A 28 -15.19 -12.75 15.28
C GLY A 28 -15.03 -11.89 14.01
N GLN A 29 -14.28 -10.81 14.06
CA GLN A 29 -13.94 -10.05 12.85
C GLN A 29 -12.95 -10.83 11.99
N GLN A 30 -13.24 -10.91 10.68
CA GLN A 30 -12.32 -11.49 9.72
C GLN A 30 -11.09 -10.59 9.57
N VAL A 31 -9.90 -11.18 9.72
CA VAL A 31 -8.61 -10.52 9.47
C VAL A 31 -7.97 -11.14 8.24
N VAL A 32 -7.61 -10.31 7.26
CA VAL A 32 -6.98 -10.71 5.98
C VAL A 32 -5.57 -10.18 5.93
N ASP A 33 -4.60 -11.07 5.75
CA ASP A 33 -3.22 -10.73 5.46
C ASP A 33 -3.12 -10.38 3.97
N LEU A 34 -3.04 -9.10 3.63
CA LEU A 34 -2.90 -8.66 2.25
C LEU A 34 -1.43 -8.67 1.83
N LEU A 35 -0.60 -7.97 2.60
CA LEU A 35 0.82 -7.86 2.32
C LEU A 35 1.58 -7.54 3.62
N HIS A 36 2.63 -8.32 3.93
CA HIS A 36 3.54 -8.05 5.04
C HIS A 36 4.99 -7.79 4.58
N GLN A 37 5.19 -7.73 3.28
CA GLN A 37 6.44 -7.38 2.61
C GLN A 37 6.26 -6.11 1.76
N ALA A 38 5.50 -5.13 2.28
CA ALA A 38 5.51 -3.79 1.71
C ALA A 38 6.95 -3.25 1.69
N PRO A 39 7.30 -2.34 0.77
CA PRO A 39 8.65 -1.81 0.69
C PRO A 39 9.14 -1.26 2.02
N ASP A 40 10.19 -1.85 2.56
CA ASP A 40 10.75 -1.53 3.88
C ASP A 40 11.04 -0.04 4.00
N TYR A 41 10.54 0.58 5.08
CA TYR A 41 10.76 2.00 5.41
C TYR A 41 10.30 2.99 4.33
N ASN A 42 9.60 2.55 3.28
CA ASN A 42 9.22 3.36 2.13
C ASN A 42 7.71 3.65 2.11
N ALA A 43 7.29 4.62 2.93
CA ALA A 43 5.89 5.05 3.00
C ALA A 43 5.35 5.56 1.65
N HIS A 44 6.20 6.18 0.79
CA HIS A 44 5.77 6.69 -0.50
C HIS A 44 5.39 5.57 -1.49
N ALA A 45 6.24 4.56 -1.63
CA ALA A 45 5.91 3.37 -2.42
C ALA A 45 4.68 2.63 -1.84
N GLY A 46 4.63 2.49 -0.50
CA GLY A 46 3.49 1.93 0.22
C GLY A 46 2.18 2.66 -0.05
N ALA A 47 2.19 4.00 -0.12
CA ALA A 47 1.01 4.82 -0.37
C ALA A 47 0.38 4.53 -1.75
N HIS A 48 1.18 4.35 -2.79
CA HIS A 48 0.70 3.96 -4.12
C HIS A 48 0.12 2.54 -4.12
N LEU A 49 0.73 1.60 -3.39
CA LEU A 49 0.22 0.24 -3.24
C LEU A 49 -1.12 0.22 -2.49
N VAL A 50 -1.22 0.91 -1.34
CA VAL A 50 -2.48 1.02 -0.58
C VAL A 50 -3.59 1.58 -1.47
N ALA A 51 -3.33 2.66 -2.21
CA ALA A 51 -4.31 3.27 -3.11
C ALA A 51 -4.72 2.33 -4.26
N ALA A 52 -3.81 1.49 -4.75
CA ALA A 52 -4.10 0.51 -5.80
C ALA A 52 -4.91 -0.70 -5.27
N PHE A 53 -4.60 -1.18 -4.07
CA PHE A 53 -5.32 -2.30 -3.46
C PHE A 53 -6.72 -1.91 -2.96
N ALA A 54 -6.91 -0.70 -2.45
CA ALA A 54 -8.14 -0.29 -1.79
C ALA A 54 -9.42 -0.60 -2.60
N PRO A 55 -9.51 -0.31 -3.93
CA PRO A 55 -10.70 -0.58 -4.71
C PRO A 55 -11.05 -2.07 -4.87
N THR A 56 -10.11 -2.98 -4.63
CA THR A 56 -10.35 -4.43 -4.78
C THR A 56 -11.09 -5.04 -3.58
N PHE A 57 -11.31 -4.27 -2.52
CA PHE A 57 -12.05 -4.69 -1.33
C PHE A 57 -13.40 -3.96 -1.24
N PRO A 58 -14.42 -4.56 -0.62
CA PRO A 58 -15.74 -3.93 -0.52
C PRO A 58 -15.74 -2.69 0.38
N PRO A 59 -16.72 -1.76 0.21
CA PRO A 59 -16.97 -0.69 1.17
C PRO A 59 -17.17 -1.24 2.59
N GLY A 60 -16.80 -0.43 3.60
CA GLY A 60 -16.81 -0.83 5.01
C GLY A 60 -15.58 -1.62 5.45
N THR A 61 -14.66 -1.99 4.54
CA THR A 61 -13.38 -2.61 4.90
C THR A 61 -12.51 -1.63 5.69
N VAL A 62 -11.85 -2.13 6.73
CA VAL A 62 -10.88 -1.39 7.54
C VAL A 62 -9.48 -1.87 7.18
N PHE A 63 -8.68 -1.02 6.58
CA PHE A 63 -7.27 -1.27 6.32
C PHE A 63 -6.42 -0.81 7.50
N MET A 64 -5.66 -1.69 8.09
CA MET A 64 -4.59 -1.35 9.01
C MET A 64 -3.27 -1.35 8.22
N CYS A 65 -2.74 -0.16 7.96
CA CYS A 65 -1.55 0.04 7.12
C CYS A 65 -0.39 0.51 7.98
N VAL A 66 0.73 -0.22 7.99
CA VAL A 66 1.90 0.14 8.79
C VAL A 66 3.18 -0.05 7.98
N VAL A 67 3.77 1.07 7.57
CA VAL A 67 5.16 1.23 7.16
C VAL A 67 5.65 2.45 7.93
N ASP A 68 6.36 2.23 9.04
CA ASP A 68 6.51 3.25 10.07
C ASP A 68 7.94 3.40 10.62
N PRO A 69 8.87 3.96 9.84
CA PRO A 69 10.23 4.24 10.35
C PRO A 69 10.27 5.29 11.46
N GLY A 70 9.16 6.02 11.68
CA GLY A 70 9.03 7.04 12.72
C GLY A 70 8.31 6.57 13.99
N VAL A 71 8.14 5.26 14.20
CA VAL A 71 7.49 4.73 15.40
C VAL A 71 8.21 5.20 16.68
N GLY A 72 7.45 5.61 17.68
CA GLY A 72 8.00 6.07 18.97
C GLY A 72 8.54 7.51 18.97
N THR A 73 8.45 8.25 17.87
CA THR A 73 8.73 9.68 17.79
C THR A 73 7.45 10.51 17.97
N GLU A 74 7.51 11.82 17.69
CA GLU A 74 6.33 12.71 17.68
C GLU A 74 5.41 12.48 16.46
N ARG A 75 5.73 11.53 15.56
CA ARG A 75 4.89 11.15 14.42
C ARG A 75 3.51 10.66 14.91
N SER A 76 2.48 11.37 14.52
CA SER A 76 1.09 11.09 14.85
C SER A 76 0.54 9.84 14.19
N GLY A 77 -0.45 9.19 14.82
CA GLY A 77 -1.30 8.22 14.13
C GLY A 77 -2.47 8.92 13.44
N THR A 78 -3.00 8.30 12.41
CA THR A 78 -4.13 8.85 11.66
C THR A 78 -5.16 7.79 11.29
N VAL A 79 -6.40 8.24 11.11
CA VAL A 79 -7.50 7.50 10.48
C VAL A 79 -7.93 8.29 9.24
N VAL A 80 -8.11 7.61 8.14
CA VAL A 80 -8.66 8.17 6.89
C VAL A 80 -9.90 7.38 6.50
N MET A 81 -10.98 8.06 6.16
CA MET A 81 -12.14 7.47 5.48
C MET A 81 -12.11 7.94 4.02
N ALA A 82 -11.99 7.02 3.07
CA ALA A 82 -11.88 7.33 1.65
C ALA A 82 -12.52 6.22 0.80
N GLY A 83 -13.31 6.60 -0.20
CA GLY A 83 -13.97 5.65 -1.11
C GLY A 83 -14.82 4.59 -0.37
N GLY A 84 -15.46 4.98 0.74
CA GLY A 84 -16.28 4.11 1.58
C GLY A 84 -15.49 3.09 2.43
N ARG A 85 -14.18 3.24 2.58
CA ARG A 85 -13.29 2.36 3.35
C ARG A 85 -12.54 3.16 4.40
N TRP A 86 -12.09 2.47 5.45
CA TRP A 86 -11.33 3.05 6.55
C TRP A 86 -9.87 2.64 6.46
N PHE A 87 -8.97 3.56 6.77
CA PHE A 87 -7.54 3.32 6.80
C PHE A 87 -6.98 3.83 8.12
N VAL A 88 -6.23 3.00 8.82
CA VAL A 88 -5.63 3.31 10.13
C VAL A 88 -4.13 3.07 10.04
N GLY A 89 -3.32 4.04 10.42
CA GLY A 89 -1.86 3.91 10.35
C GLY A 89 -1.10 5.16 10.78
N PRO A 90 0.19 5.22 10.47
CA PRO A 90 1.04 6.39 10.74
C PRO A 90 0.69 7.56 9.82
N ASP A 91 0.74 8.79 10.36
CA ASP A 91 0.62 10.02 9.60
C ASP A 91 2.00 10.45 9.05
N ASN A 92 2.54 9.64 8.15
CA ASN A 92 3.84 9.80 7.51
C ASN A 92 3.77 9.77 5.98
N GLY A 93 2.57 10.02 5.43
CA GLY A 93 2.31 10.00 4.00
C GLY A 93 1.79 8.66 3.46
N LEU A 94 1.84 7.57 4.22
CA LEU A 94 1.38 6.25 3.78
C LEU A 94 -0.07 6.24 3.30
N LEU A 95 -0.94 7.05 3.91
CA LEU A 95 -2.36 7.16 3.57
C LEU A 95 -2.69 8.37 2.69
N SER A 96 -1.67 9.16 2.27
CA SER A 96 -1.90 10.42 1.56
C SER A 96 -2.49 10.22 0.15
N ILE A 97 -2.00 9.23 -0.60
CA ILE A 97 -2.46 8.98 -1.98
C ILE A 97 -3.89 8.46 -2.01
N VAL A 98 -4.27 7.55 -1.11
CA VAL A 98 -5.65 7.07 -1.03
C VAL A 98 -6.60 8.17 -0.58
N SER A 99 -6.17 9.06 0.31
CA SER A 99 -6.94 10.24 0.72
C SER A 99 -7.13 11.20 -0.45
N ALA A 100 -6.04 11.64 -1.08
CA ALA A 100 -6.06 12.64 -2.13
C ALA A 100 -6.80 12.19 -3.41
N ARG A 101 -6.82 10.88 -3.71
CA ARG A 101 -7.56 10.32 -4.86
C ARG A 101 -9.07 10.18 -4.61
N ASN A 102 -9.56 10.47 -3.41
CA ASN A 102 -10.98 10.41 -3.05
C ASN A 102 -11.46 11.77 -2.55
N PRO A 103 -12.25 12.53 -3.35
CA PRO A 103 -12.69 13.89 -2.98
C PRO A 103 -13.49 13.96 -1.67
N ASP A 104 -14.18 12.87 -1.30
CA ASP A 104 -14.98 12.79 -0.07
C ASP A 104 -14.19 12.23 1.10
N SER A 105 -12.85 12.25 1.04
CA SER A 105 -12.04 11.73 2.13
C SER A 105 -12.15 12.63 3.37
N ARG A 106 -12.13 11.96 4.53
CA ARG A 106 -12.09 12.62 5.84
C ARG A 106 -10.92 12.08 6.63
N VAL A 107 -10.29 12.92 7.39
CA VAL A 107 -9.04 12.63 8.13
C VAL A 107 -9.23 12.90 9.61
N TRP A 108 -8.71 12.02 10.44
CA TRP A 108 -8.67 12.20 11.90
C TRP A 108 -7.27 11.90 12.42
N HIS A 109 -6.80 12.72 13.31
CA HIS A 109 -5.61 12.45 14.13
C HIS A 109 -5.99 11.51 15.28
N ILE A 110 -5.16 10.51 15.57
CA ILE A 110 -5.29 9.67 16.75
C ILE A 110 -4.61 10.38 17.92
N LYS A 111 -5.41 10.99 18.80
CA LYS A 111 -4.94 11.72 20.00
C LYS A 111 -4.81 10.84 21.24
N TRP A 112 -5.16 9.56 21.13
CA TRP A 112 -5.18 8.60 22.22
C TRP A 112 -3.92 7.73 22.23
N GLN A 113 -3.40 7.53 23.43
CA GLN A 113 -2.40 6.51 23.71
C GLN A 113 -2.85 5.70 24.92
N PRO A 114 -2.76 4.36 24.88
CA PRO A 114 -3.03 3.54 26.05
C PRO A 114 -1.92 3.67 27.08
N GLU A 115 -2.24 3.38 28.35
CA GLU A 115 -1.25 3.18 29.39
C GLU A 115 -0.35 1.97 29.02
N GLY A 116 0.97 2.11 29.19
CA GLY A 116 1.93 1.06 28.89
C GLY A 116 2.16 0.80 27.39
N VAL A 117 1.83 1.74 26.52
CA VAL A 117 2.12 1.63 25.08
C VAL A 117 3.62 1.39 24.85
N SER A 118 3.94 0.44 23.96
CA SER A 118 5.32 0.23 23.52
C SER A 118 5.76 1.34 22.59
N SER A 119 6.88 1.99 22.87
CA SER A 119 7.46 3.02 22.00
C SER A 119 7.89 2.49 20.62
N THR A 120 7.99 1.17 20.46
CA THR A 120 8.45 0.55 19.21
C THR A 120 7.36 -0.25 18.51
N PHE A 121 6.12 -0.29 19.05
CA PHE A 121 5.07 -1.10 18.44
C PHE A 121 3.67 -0.47 18.48
N HIS A 122 3.56 0.76 17.97
CA HIS A 122 2.27 1.46 17.81
C HIS A 122 1.29 0.68 16.92
N GLY A 123 1.78 -0.14 15.99
CA GLY A 123 0.96 -1.04 15.18
C GLY A 123 0.06 -1.93 16.03
N ARG A 124 0.61 -2.58 17.06
CA ARG A 124 -0.12 -3.45 17.98
C ARG A 124 -0.95 -2.67 19.00
N ASP A 125 -0.37 -1.63 19.60
CA ASP A 125 -0.92 -1.01 20.82
C ASP A 125 -1.91 0.12 20.51
N ILE A 126 -1.78 0.77 19.34
CA ILE A 126 -2.63 1.89 18.93
C ILE A 126 -3.45 1.53 17.69
N PHE A 127 -2.80 1.20 16.57
CA PHE A 127 -3.51 1.07 15.29
C PHE A 127 -4.44 -0.14 15.27
N ALA A 128 -4.03 -1.29 15.82
CA ALA A 128 -4.89 -2.46 15.91
C ALA A 128 -6.15 -2.20 16.76
N VAL A 129 -6.02 -1.45 17.86
CA VAL A 129 -7.17 -1.11 18.72
C VAL A 129 -8.16 -0.20 17.99
N ILE A 130 -7.68 0.86 17.33
CA ILE A 130 -8.52 1.78 16.56
C ILE A 130 -9.18 1.06 15.38
N ALA A 131 -8.44 0.24 14.65
CA ALA A 131 -8.97 -0.56 13.54
C ALA A 131 -10.06 -1.55 14.01
N ALA A 132 -9.85 -2.19 15.15
CA ALA A 132 -10.83 -3.09 15.76
C ALA A 132 -12.14 -2.38 16.11
N LEU A 133 -12.07 -1.22 16.77
CA LEU A 133 -13.26 -0.42 17.10
C LEU A 133 -14.04 -0.03 15.85
N ILE A 134 -13.38 0.54 14.85
CA ILE A 134 -14.02 0.93 13.61
C ILE A 134 -14.64 -0.28 12.90
N SER A 135 -13.99 -1.44 12.90
CA SER A 135 -14.46 -2.64 12.23
C SER A 135 -15.76 -3.21 12.84
N LYS A 136 -16.03 -2.90 14.12
CA LYS A 136 -17.28 -3.23 14.82
C LYS A 136 -18.39 -2.19 14.61
N GLY A 137 -18.09 -1.08 13.90
CA GLY A 137 -18.99 0.06 13.77
C GLY A 137 -18.96 1.01 14.99
N GLU A 138 -18.02 0.83 15.89
CA GLU A 138 -17.82 1.67 17.07
C GLU A 138 -16.82 2.78 16.73
N PHE A 139 -17.30 3.92 16.20
CA PHE A 139 -16.41 5.05 15.89
C PHE A 139 -15.88 5.67 17.19
N PRO A 140 -14.52 5.64 17.41
CA PRO A 140 -13.94 6.07 18.68
C PRO A 140 -13.74 7.59 18.75
N ALA A 141 -14.84 8.36 18.79
CA ALA A 141 -14.83 9.82 18.76
C ALA A 141 -14.02 10.46 19.92
N ASP A 142 -13.96 9.79 21.07
CA ASP A 142 -13.17 10.21 22.24
C ASP A 142 -11.65 10.11 22.01
N LYS A 143 -11.21 9.28 21.05
CA LYS A 143 -9.81 8.99 20.72
C LYS A 143 -9.31 9.71 19.48
N LEU A 144 -10.23 10.30 18.72
CA LEU A 144 -9.94 10.89 17.40
C LEU A 144 -10.26 12.40 17.41
N GLU A 145 -9.49 13.15 16.65
CA GLU A 145 -9.73 14.56 16.37
C GLU A 145 -9.75 14.78 14.87
N GLU A 146 -10.86 15.29 14.34
CA GLU A 146 -10.99 15.56 12.90
C GLU A 146 -10.01 16.65 12.46
N LYS A 147 -9.35 16.45 11.31
CA LYS A 147 -8.39 17.38 10.71
C LYS A 147 -8.76 17.71 9.29
N ALA A 148 -8.33 18.86 8.81
CA ALA A 148 -8.52 19.26 7.42
C ALA A 148 -7.65 18.46 6.44
N SER A 149 -6.48 18.01 6.89
CA SER A 149 -5.50 17.28 6.05
C SER A 149 -4.60 16.38 6.91
N LEU A 150 -3.83 15.53 6.25
CA LEU A 150 -2.72 14.79 6.85
C LEU A 150 -1.53 15.73 7.14
N ASN A 151 -0.67 15.35 8.06
CA ASN A 151 0.56 16.11 8.33
C ASN A 151 1.61 15.92 7.22
N VAL A 152 1.60 14.75 6.57
CA VAL A 152 2.50 14.44 5.46
C VAL A 152 1.67 14.01 4.26
N GLU A 153 1.83 14.73 3.15
CA GLU A 153 1.15 14.46 1.88
C GLU A 153 2.17 14.29 0.76
N PHE A 154 2.05 13.22 0.00
CA PHE A 154 2.82 13.01 -1.23
C PHE A 154 2.08 13.57 -2.44
N ASP A 155 2.81 13.86 -3.51
CA ASP A 155 2.23 14.25 -4.79
C ASP A 155 1.29 13.13 -5.30
N ILE A 156 0.09 13.51 -5.74
CA ILE A 156 -0.95 12.59 -6.23
C ILE A 156 -0.61 11.96 -7.60
N SER A 157 0.37 12.50 -8.30
CA SER A 157 0.80 12.02 -9.62
C SER A 157 1.26 10.56 -9.56
N ASP A 158 1.39 9.95 -10.72
CA ASP A 158 1.95 8.62 -10.83
C ASP A 158 3.44 8.63 -10.42
N LEU A 159 3.90 7.58 -9.78
CA LEU A 159 5.28 7.43 -9.37
C LEU A 159 6.03 6.57 -10.40
N ASP A 160 6.87 7.21 -11.20
CA ASP A 160 7.64 6.59 -12.28
C ASP A 160 8.82 5.76 -11.75
N ARG A 161 8.52 4.88 -10.80
CA ARG A 161 9.51 4.02 -10.15
C ARG A 161 8.95 2.64 -9.88
N VAL A 162 9.85 1.67 -9.76
CA VAL A 162 9.53 0.35 -9.20
C VAL A 162 9.17 0.52 -7.73
N ILE A 163 7.94 0.15 -7.37
CA ILE A 163 7.42 0.26 -5.99
C ILE A 163 7.26 -1.09 -5.30
N TYR A 164 7.26 -2.19 -6.04
CA TYR A 164 7.17 -3.55 -5.53
C TYR A 164 7.76 -4.53 -6.55
N ILE A 165 8.29 -5.64 -6.09
CA ILE A 165 8.70 -6.76 -6.93
C ILE A 165 8.02 -7.99 -6.37
N ASP A 166 7.20 -8.65 -7.19
CA ASP A 166 6.46 -9.81 -6.76
C ASP A 166 7.33 -11.08 -6.65
N HIS A 167 6.72 -12.17 -6.19
CA HIS A 167 7.38 -13.47 -6.04
C HIS A 167 8.01 -13.99 -7.34
N PHE A 168 7.45 -13.66 -8.50
CA PHE A 168 7.95 -14.09 -9.80
C PHE A 168 9.08 -13.20 -10.32
N GLY A 169 9.40 -12.12 -9.61
CA GLY A 169 10.38 -11.13 -10.02
C GLY A 169 9.85 -10.14 -11.05
N ASN A 170 8.53 -9.89 -11.04
CA ASN A 170 7.90 -8.87 -11.87
C ASN A 170 7.86 -7.54 -11.11
N PRO A 171 8.52 -6.47 -11.62
CA PRO A 171 8.47 -5.15 -11.00
C PRO A 171 7.13 -4.46 -11.26
N TRP A 172 6.45 -4.04 -10.19
CA TRP A 172 5.28 -3.17 -10.22
C TRP A 172 5.73 -1.72 -10.10
N THR A 173 5.11 -0.84 -10.84
CA THR A 173 5.40 0.59 -10.79
C THR A 173 4.30 1.36 -10.08
N GLY A 174 4.56 2.60 -9.67
CA GLY A 174 3.52 3.50 -9.17
C GLY A 174 2.69 4.16 -10.29
N ILE A 175 2.81 3.69 -11.52
CA ILE A 175 2.13 4.22 -12.70
C ILE A 175 0.79 3.52 -12.87
N ARG A 176 -0.29 4.31 -12.91
CA ARG A 176 -1.64 3.78 -13.19
C ARG A 176 -1.77 3.45 -14.67
N GLY A 177 -2.35 2.27 -14.93
CA GLY A 177 -2.57 1.79 -16.29
C GLY A 177 -3.72 2.46 -17.02
N ALA A 178 -4.63 3.11 -16.29
CA ALA A 178 -5.78 3.77 -16.88
C ALA A 178 -5.35 4.87 -17.87
N GLY A 179 -5.75 4.72 -19.14
CA GLY A 179 -5.43 5.66 -20.20
C GLY A 179 -4.04 5.50 -20.82
N LEU A 180 -3.27 4.48 -20.48
CA LEU A 180 -2.03 4.18 -21.19
C LEU A 180 -2.33 3.51 -22.54
N PRO A 181 -1.91 4.11 -23.68
CA PRO A 181 -2.03 3.47 -24.99
C PRO A 181 -1.23 2.16 -25.06
N LYS A 182 -1.75 1.13 -25.72
CA LYS A 182 -1.02 -0.14 -25.92
C LYS A 182 0.27 0.02 -26.75
N SER A 183 0.38 1.08 -27.55
CA SER A 183 1.59 1.45 -28.30
C SER A 183 2.65 2.13 -27.44
N THR A 184 2.39 2.36 -26.16
CA THR A 184 3.38 2.90 -25.20
C THR A 184 4.60 2.00 -25.11
N ARG A 185 5.79 2.59 -25.13
CA ARG A 185 7.05 1.90 -24.84
C ARG A 185 7.49 2.24 -23.42
N VAL A 186 7.98 1.24 -22.71
CA VAL A 186 8.48 1.40 -21.35
C VAL A 186 9.95 1.01 -21.31
N ILE A 187 10.80 1.88 -20.77
CA ILE A 187 12.23 1.62 -20.64
C ILE A 187 12.63 1.63 -19.16
N ALA A 188 13.32 0.59 -18.73
CA ALA A 188 13.87 0.48 -17.40
C ALA A 188 15.25 -0.17 -17.47
N ARG A 189 16.27 0.48 -16.88
CA ARG A 189 17.68 0.01 -16.90
C ARG A 189 18.19 -0.44 -18.28
N GLY A 190 17.77 0.25 -19.35
CA GLY A 190 18.16 -0.07 -20.74
C GLY A 190 17.39 -1.21 -21.39
N GLY A 191 16.52 -1.91 -20.65
CA GLY A 191 15.57 -2.84 -21.22
C GLY A 191 14.35 -2.12 -21.79
N GLU A 192 13.93 -2.45 -23.01
CA GLU A 192 12.69 -1.95 -23.61
C GLU A 192 11.58 -3.01 -23.47
N PHE A 193 10.42 -2.58 -22.99
CA PHE A 193 9.23 -3.39 -22.80
C PHE A 193 8.10 -2.81 -23.66
N ARG A 194 7.49 -3.67 -24.46
CA ARG A 194 6.29 -3.37 -25.24
C ARG A 194 5.06 -4.00 -24.59
N HIS A 195 3.89 -3.48 -24.89
CA HIS A 195 2.65 -4.01 -24.35
C HIS A 195 2.36 -5.42 -24.85
N ALA A 196 1.92 -6.28 -23.93
CA ALA A 196 1.19 -7.49 -24.27
C ALA A 196 0.03 -7.69 -23.29
N GLU A 197 -1.04 -8.33 -23.72
CA GLU A 197 -2.23 -8.57 -22.88
C GLU A 197 -1.93 -9.50 -21.69
N SER A 198 -1.04 -10.46 -21.89
CA SER A 198 -0.61 -11.41 -20.87
C SER A 198 0.59 -12.23 -21.35
N PHE A 199 1.12 -13.07 -20.48
CA PHE A 199 2.25 -13.96 -20.73
C PHE A 199 2.09 -14.85 -21.97
N GLY A 200 0.86 -15.23 -22.33
CA GLY A 200 0.57 -16.06 -23.48
C GLY A 200 0.75 -15.39 -24.84
N PHE A 201 0.93 -14.08 -24.89
CA PHE A 201 1.06 -13.31 -26.12
C PHE A 201 2.51 -12.97 -26.49
N VAL A 202 3.47 -13.44 -25.70
CA VAL A 202 4.91 -13.21 -25.92
C VAL A 202 5.70 -14.52 -25.85
N GLY A 203 6.81 -14.58 -26.55
CA GLY A 203 7.70 -15.74 -26.53
C GLY A 203 8.37 -15.96 -25.16
N LYS A 204 8.84 -17.19 -24.92
CA LYS A 204 9.61 -17.50 -23.71
C LYS A 204 10.86 -16.60 -23.62
N GLY A 205 11.06 -15.95 -22.48
CA GLY A 205 12.19 -15.06 -22.22
C GLY A 205 12.01 -13.65 -22.79
N GLU A 206 10.89 -13.35 -23.47
CA GLU A 206 10.56 -11.98 -23.90
C GLU A 206 10.04 -11.12 -22.76
N GLY A 207 10.48 -9.86 -22.72
CA GLY A 207 10.02 -8.83 -21.79
C GLY A 207 8.84 -8.06 -22.36
N PHE A 208 7.85 -7.79 -21.51
CA PHE A 208 6.69 -6.99 -21.85
C PHE A 208 6.17 -6.23 -20.64
N TRP A 209 5.31 -5.24 -20.88
CA TRP A 209 4.54 -4.61 -19.82
C TRP A 209 3.05 -4.86 -20.01
N PHE A 210 2.34 -4.86 -18.91
CA PHE A 210 0.89 -5.01 -18.89
C PHE A 210 0.30 -4.25 -17.69
N ILE A 211 -1.02 -4.16 -17.62
CA ILE A 211 -1.71 -3.62 -16.46
C ILE A 211 -2.11 -4.79 -15.57
N ASN A 212 -1.60 -4.80 -14.35
CA ASN A 212 -1.85 -5.86 -13.40
C ASN A 212 -3.27 -5.80 -12.78
N SER A 213 -3.58 -6.78 -11.94
CA SER A 213 -4.91 -6.97 -11.34
C SER A 213 -5.36 -5.81 -10.42
N VAL A 214 -4.45 -4.92 -10.02
CA VAL A 214 -4.75 -3.74 -9.20
C VAL A 214 -4.63 -2.43 -9.99
N GLY A 215 -4.49 -2.52 -11.32
CA GLY A 215 -4.50 -1.37 -12.22
C GLY A 215 -3.17 -0.62 -12.35
N LEU A 216 -2.06 -1.20 -11.92
CA LEU A 216 -0.72 -0.64 -12.07
C LEU A 216 0.01 -1.22 -13.28
N LEU A 217 0.91 -0.43 -13.88
CA LEU A 217 1.86 -0.91 -14.90
C LEU A 217 2.87 -1.85 -14.25
N GLU A 218 2.97 -3.04 -14.80
CA GLU A 218 3.88 -4.11 -14.37
C GLU A 218 4.79 -4.52 -15.50
N LEU A 219 6.06 -4.75 -15.19
CA LEU A 219 7.06 -5.28 -16.12
C LEU A 219 7.23 -6.77 -15.86
N ALA A 220 7.24 -7.56 -16.90
CA ALA A 220 7.40 -9.01 -16.76
C ALA A 220 8.27 -9.61 -17.86
N ILE A 221 8.75 -10.83 -17.59
CA ILE A 221 9.38 -11.67 -18.60
C ILE A 221 8.64 -13.02 -18.61
N ASN A 222 8.23 -13.46 -19.80
CA ASN A 222 7.55 -14.75 -19.91
C ASN A 222 8.46 -15.90 -19.47
N ARG A 223 8.08 -16.58 -18.38
CA ARG A 223 8.84 -17.66 -17.72
C ARG A 223 10.23 -17.23 -17.24
N GLY A 224 10.34 -16.00 -16.71
CA GLY A 224 11.57 -15.46 -16.14
C GLY A 224 11.32 -14.29 -15.21
N SER A 225 12.32 -13.90 -14.46
CA SER A 225 12.29 -12.72 -13.59
C SER A 225 12.80 -11.49 -14.34
N ALA A 226 11.96 -10.46 -14.48
CA ALA A 226 12.38 -9.19 -15.07
C ALA A 226 13.38 -8.48 -14.14
N ALA A 227 13.16 -8.54 -12.83
CA ALA A 227 14.04 -7.94 -11.84
C ALA A 227 15.47 -8.52 -11.93
N GLU A 228 15.61 -9.84 -12.01
CA GLU A 228 16.92 -10.49 -12.10
C GLU A 228 17.60 -10.24 -13.45
N LYS A 229 16.87 -10.42 -14.57
CA LYS A 229 17.44 -10.36 -15.92
C LYS A 229 18.05 -9.01 -16.26
N ILE A 230 17.44 -7.92 -15.82
CA ILE A 230 17.94 -6.57 -16.09
C ILE A 230 18.40 -5.82 -14.84
N GLY A 231 18.44 -6.51 -13.69
CA GLY A 231 18.92 -5.97 -12.42
C GLY A 231 18.03 -4.87 -11.83
N LEU A 232 16.71 -4.89 -12.08
CA LEU A 232 15.77 -3.94 -11.50
C LEU A 232 15.61 -4.12 -9.99
N LYS A 233 15.55 -3.00 -9.29
CA LYS A 233 15.38 -2.93 -7.83
C LYS A 233 14.28 -1.95 -7.47
N LEU A 234 13.80 -2.04 -6.25
CA LEU A 234 12.91 -1.03 -5.67
C LEU A 234 13.52 0.37 -5.82
N GLY A 235 12.70 1.33 -6.24
CA GLY A 235 13.10 2.71 -6.46
C GLY A 235 13.73 3.01 -7.83
N ASP A 236 14.05 2.01 -8.64
CA ASP A 236 14.57 2.24 -10.00
C ASP A 236 13.55 3.00 -10.86
N VAL A 237 14.05 3.94 -11.65
CA VAL A 237 13.21 4.78 -12.53
C VAL A 237 12.73 3.98 -13.74
N VAL A 238 11.47 4.18 -14.07
CA VAL A 238 10.80 3.62 -15.23
C VAL A 238 10.35 4.76 -16.14
N GLN A 239 10.84 4.78 -17.38
CA GLN A 239 10.51 5.80 -18.37
C GLN A 239 9.38 5.32 -19.28
N VAL A 240 8.34 6.15 -19.44
CA VAL A 240 7.17 5.84 -20.24
C VAL A 240 7.09 6.77 -21.45
N PHE A 241 7.15 6.20 -22.65
CA PHE A 241 7.09 6.91 -23.90
C PHE A 241 5.73 6.65 -24.58
N LYS A 242 4.82 7.60 -24.40
CA LYS A 242 3.51 7.55 -25.08
C LYS A 242 3.70 7.95 -26.55
N PRO A 243 2.96 7.33 -27.48
CA PRO A 243 2.92 7.81 -28.86
C PRO A 243 2.31 9.22 -28.92
N ASN A 244 2.76 9.99 -29.91
CA ASN A 244 2.18 11.31 -30.24
C ASN A 244 0.76 11.14 -30.81
#